data_04134f7ccb162791676dfec1bf12d6ca
#
_entry.id   04134f7ccb162791676dfec1bf12d6ca
#
_cell.length_a   1.000
_cell.length_b   1.000
_cell.length_c   1.000
_cell.angle_alpha   90.00
_cell.angle_beta   90.00
_cell.angle_gamma   90.00
#
_symmetry.space_group_name_H-M   'P 1'
#
loop_
_entity.id
_entity.type
_entity.pdbx_description
1 polymer ?
#
loop_
_entity_poly.entity_id
_entity_poly.type
_entity_poly.pdbx_seq_one_letter_code
_entity_poly.pdbx_strand_id
1 'polypeptide(L)'
;MEERLLKYFRDHEAEIFGDLERLVKAEASTSDLEALAETRKVLEALIRERTGEEPLVYEREGGHDLVRFELGQGEEKLLIIGHYDTVHL
;
A
#
# COMPACT_ATOMS: atom_id res chain seq x y z
N MET A 1 -18.78 -0.64 17.02
CA MET A 1 -17.74 -0.37 16.03
C MET A 1 -16.93 -1.62 15.66
N GLU A 2 -16.48 -2.39 16.64
CA GLU A 2 -15.69 -3.60 16.37
C GLU A 2 -16.47 -4.61 15.53
N GLU A 3 -17.76 -4.79 15.78
CA GLU A 3 -18.59 -5.72 15.01
C GLU A 3 -18.70 -5.29 13.55
N ARG A 4 -18.76 -3.99 13.29
CA ARG A 4 -18.80 -3.45 11.93
C ARG A 4 -17.49 -3.72 11.18
N LEU A 5 -16.37 -3.55 11.88
CA LEU A 5 -15.05 -3.82 11.29
C LEU A 5 -14.88 -5.30 10.98
N LEU A 6 -15.26 -6.17 11.90
CA LEU A 6 -15.20 -7.61 11.66
C LEU A 6 -16.06 -8.03 10.48
N LYS A 7 -17.27 -7.50 10.41
CA LYS A 7 -18.17 -7.81 9.30
C LYS A 7 -17.57 -7.33 7.97
N TYR A 8 -17.02 -6.11 7.95
CA TYR A 8 -16.40 -5.56 6.75
C TYR A 8 -15.28 -6.48 6.27
N PHE A 9 -14.39 -6.89 7.17
CA PHE A 9 -13.29 -7.75 6.79
C PHE A 9 -13.73 -9.13 6.32
N ARG A 10 -14.76 -9.70 6.94
CA ARG A 10 -15.33 -10.97 6.49
C ARG A 10 -15.95 -10.86 5.11
N ASP A 11 -16.70 -9.79 4.87
CA ASP A 11 -17.38 -9.57 3.59
C ASP A 11 -16.39 -9.29 2.46
N HIS A 12 -15.20 -8.79 2.80
CA HIS A 12 -14.17 -8.42 1.82
C HIS A 12 -12.94 -9.33 1.87
N GLU A 13 -13.05 -10.47 2.53
CA GLU A 13 -11.91 -11.37 2.74
C GLU A 13 -11.23 -11.77 1.43
N ALA A 14 -11.99 -12.18 0.44
CA ALA A 14 -11.44 -12.58 -0.85
C ALA A 14 -10.70 -11.43 -1.54
N GLU A 15 -11.26 -10.22 -1.46
CA GLU A 15 -10.64 -9.03 -2.01
C GLU A 15 -9.34 -8.69 -1.29
N ILE A 16 -9.35 -8.77 0.03
CA ILE A 16 -8.14 -8.49 0.85
C ILE A 16 -7.03 -9.49 0.52
N PHE A 17 -7.35 -10.77 0.45
CA PHE A 17 -6.35 -11.78 0.09
C PHE A 17 -5.86 -11.62 -1.34
N GLY A 18 -6.74 -11.22 -2.26
CA GLY A 18 -6.34 -10.93 -3.63
C GLY A 18 -5.37 -9.77 -3.71
N ASP A 19 -5.63 -8.71 -2.95
CA ASP A 19 -4.74 -7.54 -2.89
C ASP A 19 -3.39 -7.91 -2.28
N LEU A 20 -3.41 -8.70 -1.21
CA LEU A 20 -2.18 -9.17 -0.58
C LEU A 20 -1.36 -10.03 -1.55
N GLU A 21 -2.02 -10.90 -2.31
CA GLU A 21 -1.36 -11.72 -3.32
C GLU A 21 -0.67 -10.85 -4.37
N ARG A 22 -1.33 -9.80 -4.83
CA ARG A 22 -0.73 -8.87 -5.80
C ARG A 22 0.54 -8.24 -5.25
N LEU A 23 0.51 -7.82 -3.99
CA LEU A 23 1.68 -7.22 -3.34
C LEU A 23 2.79 -8.25 -3.13
N VAL A 24 2.45 -9.46 -2.71
CA VAL A 24 3.43 -10.51 -2.49
C VAL A 24 4.12 -10.92 -3.79
N LYS A 25 3.37 -11.02 -4.87
CA LYS A 25 3.93 -11.35 -6.19
C LYS A 25 4.85 -10.25 -6.72
N ALA A 26 4.65 -9.02 -6.25
CA ALA A 26 5.46 -7.89 -6.65
C ALA A 26 6.54 -7.55 -5.61
N GLU A 27 6.81 -8.46 -4.66
CA GLU A 27 7.76 -8.15 -3.60
C GLU A 27 9.16 -7.89 -4.14
N ALA A 28 9.88 -7.04 -3.43
CA ALA A 28 11.23 -6.67 -3.80
C ALA A 28 12.08 -6.43 -2.57
N SER A 29 13.34 -6.84 -2.64
CA SER A 29 14.27 -6.56 -1.55
C SER A 29 14.67 -5.09 -1.58
N THR A 30 15.14 -4.60 -0.43
CA THR A 30 15.57 -3.21 -0.27
C THR A 30 16.66 -2.81 -1.28
N SER A 31 17.46 -3.76 -1.72
CA SER A 31 18.58 -3.49 -2.63
C SER A 31 18.22 -3.59 -4.12
N ASP A 32 17.04 -4.08 -4.46
CA ASP A 32 16.62 -4.23 -5.85
C ASP A 32 15.71 -3.07 -6.26
N LEU A 33 16.32 -2.00 -6.76
CA LEU A 33 15.61 -0.75 -7.07
C LEU A 33 14.61 -0.89 -8.22
N GLU A 34 14.90 -1.70 -9.22
CA GLU A 34 13.96 -1.93 -10.32
C GLU A 34 12.72 -2.67 -9.83
N ALA A 35 12.93 -3.72 -9.03
CA ALA A 35 11.82 -4.48 -8.46
C ALA A 35 11.01 -3.62 -7.48
N LEU A 36 11.67 -2.75 -6.71
CA LEU A 36 10.98 -1.80 -5.82
C LEU A 36 10.08 -0.85 -6.59
N ALA A 37 10.54 -0.39 -7.76
CA ALA A 37 9.73 0.50 -8.60
C ALA A 37 8.45 -0.22 -9.07
N GLU A 38 8.54 -1.50 -9.40
CA GLU A 38 7.38 -2.29 -9.79
C GLU A 38 6.44 -2.52 -8.60
N THR A 39 6.99 -2.81 -7.43
CA THR A 39 6.20 -2.94 -6.20
C THR A 39 5.44 -1.65 -5.92
N ARG A 40 6.11 -0.51 -6.05
CA ARG A 40 5.48 0.79 -5.87
C ARG A 40 4.31 0.98 -6.82
N LYS A 41 4.46 0.62 -8.08
CA LYS A 41 3.37 0.74 -9.07
C LYS A 41 2.16 -0.10 -8.68
N VAL A 42 2.38 -1.31 -8.18
CA VAL A 42 1.29 -2.17 -7.71
C VAL A 42 0.60 -1.53 -6.51
N LEU A 43 1.37 -0.99 -5.56
CA LEU A 43 0.84 -0.30 -4.40
C LEU A 43 0.00 0.92 -4.80
N GLU A 44 0.51 1.74 -5.71
CA GLU A 44 -0.21 2.91 -6.21
C GLU A 44 -1.53 2.50 -6.87
N ALA A 45 -1.51 1.45 -7.68
CA ALA A 45 -2.72 0.94 -8.33
C ALA A 45 -3.75 0.49 -7.30
N LEU A 46 -3.32 -0.23 -6.27
CA LEU A 46 -4.20 -0.67 -5.20
C LEU A 46 -4.82 0.50 -4.44
N ILE A 47 -4.03 1.52 -4.15
CA ILE A 47 -4.53 2.72 -3.47
C ILE A 47 -5.63 3.38 -4.31
N ARG A 48 -5.40 3.55 -5.61
CA ARG A 48 -6.38 4.13 -6.52
C ARG A 48 -7.65 3.31 -6.58
N GLU A 49 -7.51 1.99 -6.73
CA GLU A 49 -8.64 1.07 -6.87
C GLU A 49 -9.49 1.00 -5.60
N ARG A 50 -8.85 1.01 -4.43
CA ARG A 50 -9.56 0.78 -3.17
C ARG A 50 -10.06 2.06 -2.50
N THR A 51 -9.40 3.17 -2.70
CA THR A 51 -9.73 4.41 -2.02
C THR A 51 -10.24 5.51 -2.94
N GLY A 52 -9.96 5.41 -4.22
CA GLY A 52 -10.25 6.49 -5.17
C GLY A 52 -9.31 7.68 -5.05
N GLU A 53 -8.37 7.63 -4.11
CA GLU A 53 -7.41 8.71 -3.90
C GLU A 53 -6.19 8.53 -4.77
N GLU A 54 -5.60 9.64 -5.19
CA GLU A 54 -4.37 9.60 -5.97
C GLU A 54 -3.18 9.64 -5.03
N PRO A 55 -2.35 8.61 -5.02
CA PRO A 55 -1.16 8.62 -4.17
C PRO A 55 -0.14 9.63 -4.69
N LEU A 56 0.59 10.23 -3.76
CA LEU A 56 1.70 11.11 -4.05
C LEU A 56 3.00 10.33 -3.87
N VAL A 57 3.88 10.44 -4.85
CA VAL A 57 5.18 9.78 -4.80
C VAL A 57 6.26 10.82 -4.59
N TYR A 58 7.04 10.64 -3.54
CA TYR A 58 8.20 11.49 -3.27
C TYR A 58 9.44 10.70 -3.67
N GLU A 59 10.03 11.07 -4.79
CA GLU A 59 11.25 10.42 -5.27
C GLU A 59 12.41 10.80 -4.36
N ARG A 60 13.19 9.80 -3.98
CA ARG A 60 14.33 9.99 -3.11
C ARG A 60 15.60 9.53 -3.80
N GLU A 61 16.69 10.19 -3.42
CA GLU A 61 18.01 9.78 -3.87
C GLU A 61 18.24 8.32 -3.50
N GLY A 62 18.73 7.53 -4.44
CA GLY A 62 18.93 6.10 -4.23
C GLY A 62 17.73 5.22 -4.60
N GLY A 63 16.62 5.81 -5.03
CA GLY A 63 15.49 5.05 -5.53
C GLY A 63 14.54 4.48 -4.47
N HIS A 64 14.71 4.88 -3.22
CA HIS A 64 13.80 4.45 -2.13
C HIS A 64 12.71 5.49 -1.97
N ASP A 65 11.75 5.48 -2.88
CA ASP A 65 10.72 6.49 -2.95
C ASP A 65 9.65 6.32 -1.86
N LEU A 66 9.06 7.44 -1.46
CA LEU A 66 7.96 7.45 -0.51
C LEU A 66 6.64 7.56 -1.26
N VAL A 67 5.66 6.79 -0.81
CA VAL A 67 4.29 6.87 -1.31
C VAL A 67 3.40 7.39 -0.19
N ARG A 68 2.62 8.41 -0.47
CA ARG A 68 1.72 9.01 0.52
C ARG A 68 0.32 9.15 -0.08
N PHE A 69 -0.68 8.90 0.72
CA PHE A 69 -2.06 9.22 0.36
C PHE A 69 -2.85 9.60 1.60
N GLU A 70 -3.93 10.32 1.41
CA GLU A 70 -4.79 10.77 2.50
C GLU A 70 -6.20 10.26 2.32
N LEU A 71 -6.84 9.90 3.43
CA LEU A 71 -8.22 9.44 3.46
C LEU A 71 -9.03 10.34 4.39
N GLY A 72 -10.27 10.62 3.97
CA GLY A 72 -11.19 11.38 4.80
C GLY A 72 -10.93 12.88 4.76
N GLN A 73 -11.75 13.62 5.51
CA GLN A 73 -11.74 15.08 5.50
C GLN A 73 -11.83 15.72 6.89
N GLY A 74 -11.51 14.97 7.92
CA GLY A 74 -11.53 15.50 9.29
C GLY A 74 -10.34 16.39 9.60
N GLU A 75 -10.46 17.18 10.65
CA GLU A 75 -9.36 18.01 11.12
C GLU A 75 -8.30 17.18 11.85
N GLU A 76 -8.74 16.17 12.57
CA GLU A 76 -7.84 15.26 13.25
C GLU A 76 -7.31 14.23 12.27
N LYS A 77 -6.03 13.96 12.38
CA LYS A 77 -5.37 13.02 11.45
C LYS A 77 -4.60 11.95 12.21
N LEU A 78 -4.70 10.74 11.71
CA LEU A 78 -3.90 9.61 12.19
C LEU A 78 -2.86 9.29 11.12
N LEU A 79 -1.60 9.26 11.51
CA LEU A 79 -0.52 8.88 10.59
C LEU A 79 -0.21 7.40 10.75
N ILE A 80 -0.31 6.66 9.65
CA ILE A 80 0.07 5.25 9.61
C ILE A 80 1.30 5.13 8.72
N ILE A 81 2.34 4.50 9.24
CA ILE A 81 3.60 4.32 8.51
C ILE A 81 3.83 2.84 8.28
N GLY A 82 4.16 2.49 7.05
CA GLY A 82 4.51 1.14 6.68
C GLY A 82 5.65 1.14 5.66
N HIS A 83 6.07 -0.03 5.26
CA HIS A 83 7.09 -0.16 4.22
C HIS A 83 6.65 -1.20 3.18
N TYR A 84 7.16 -1.07 1.96
CA TYR A 84 6.82 -1.99 0.89
C TYR A 84 8.00 -2.80 0.37
N ASP A 85 9.19 -2.57 0.92
CA ASP A 85 10.34 -3.41 0.62
C ASP A 85 10.38 -4.62 1.56
N THR A 86 11.12 -5.65 1.16
CA THR A 86 11.27 -6.84 1.98
C THR A 86 12.75 -7.16 2.15
N VAL A 87 13.05 -8.05 3.09
CA VAL A 87 14.44 -8.47 3.35
C VAL A 87 14.82 -9.70 2.56
N HIS A 88 13.90 -10.29 1.86
CA HIS A 88 14.14 -11.53 1.11
C HIS A 88 14.78 -11.26 -0.25
N LEU A 89 15.61 -12.18 -0.63
CA LEU A 89 16.32 -12.13 -1.91
C LEU A 89 15.69 -13.06 -2.94
#